data_edb08e43f0760dc52f4b6283f66829da
#
_entry.id   edb08e43f0760dc52f4b6283f66829da
#
_cell.length_a   1.000
_cell.length_b   1.000
_cell.length_c   1.000
_cell.angle_alpha   90.00
_cell.angle_beta   90.00
_cell.angle_gamma   90.00
#
_symmetry.space_group_name_H-M   'P 1'
#
loop_
_entity.id
_entity.type
_entity.pdbx_description
1 polymer ?
#
loop_
_entity_poly.entity_id
_entity_poly.type
_entity_poly.pdbx_seq_one_letter_code
_entity_poly.pdbx_strand_id
1 'polypeptide(L)'
;MAAVIDKVIQVAGGKFLQMELIEFTDARGIKRKWEAVSRTTAGGAALIIPRIVPDDAFILVRQFRPPAGKPVLEFPAGLIDEGEDAATAAVRELSEETGYTGKVTNCLPPGNSSPGMSGETVTPVTMEVDGTFYRENPPQAHPEENEEIEVFVVPRKDLAAFISAQRAAGVGIDAKLQTFVLGLNY
;
A
#
# COMPACT_ATOMS: atom_id res chain seq x y z
N MET A 1 24.27 -9.50 22.87
CA MET A 1 23.04 -10.32 22.67
C MET A 1 22.11 -9.57 21.71
N ALA A 2 21.19 -10.22 21.04
CA ALA A 2 20.13 -9.52 20.30
C ALA A 2 19.06 -9.00 21.28
N ALA A 3 18.30 -7.97 20.89
CA ALA A 3 17.13 -7.55 21.66
C ALA A 3 16.05 -8.65 21.60
N VAL A 4 15.27 -8.80 22.66
CA VAL A 4 14.24 -9.85 22.80
C VAL A 4 12.95 -9.21 23.32
N ILE A 5 11.82 -9.54 22.68
CA ILE A 5 10.48 -9.17 23.18
C ILE A 5 10.18 -10.07 24.38
N ASP A 6 9.91 -9.46 25.52
CA ASP A 6 9.56 -10.16 26.76
C ASP A 6 8.04 -10.38 26.85
N LYS A 7 7.27 -9.36 26.47
CA LYS A 7 5.80 -9.38 26.57
C LYS A 7 5.16 -8.37 25.65
N VAL A 8 3.99 -8.71 25.07
CA VAL A 8 3.10 -7.80 24.37
C VAL A 8 1.81 -7.71 25.19
N ILE A 9 1.37 -6.48 25.50
CA ILE A 9 0.21 -6.20 26.33
C ILE A 9 -0.73 -5.33 25.49
N GLN A 10 -1.93 -5.82 25.18
CA GLN A 10 -2.96 -5.01 24.57
C GLN A 10 -3.50 -4.00 25.62
N VAL A 11 -3.39 -2.70 25.32
CA VAL A 11 -3.82 -1.63 26.23
C VAL A 11 -5.15 -1.00 25.84
N ALA A 12 -5.48 -1.04 24.54
CA ALA A 12 -6.75 -0.59 24.01
C ALA A 12 -7.03 -1.30 22.67
N GLY A 13 -8.29 -1.28 22.21
CA GLY A 13 -8.63 -1.90 20.93
C GLY A 13 -9.99 -1.44 20.42
N GLY A 14 -10.11 -1.41 19.08
CA GLY A 14 -11.34 -1.23 18.32
C GLY A 14 -11.63 -2.47 17.49
N LYS A 15 -12.50 -2.30 16.49
CA LYS A 15 -12.87 -3.38 15.57
C LYS A 15 -11.67 -3.82 14.68
N PHE A 16 -10.86 -2.87 14.23
CA PHE A 16 -9.83 -3.10 13.21
C PHE A 16 -8.40 -2.94 13.73
N LEU A 17 -8.21 -2.16 14.79
CA LEU A 17 -6.90 -1.84 15.34
C LEU A 17 -6.87 -2.05 16.83
N GLN A 18 -5.70 -2.40 17.35
CA GLN A 18 -5.40 -2.46 18.76
C GLN A 18 -4.11 -1.70 19.06
N MET A 19 -4.06 -1.06 20.23
CA MET A 19 -2.86 -0.44 20.77
C MET A 19 -2.17 -1.40 21.71
N GLU A 20 -0.86 -1.51 21.59
CA GLU A 20 -0.03 -2.46 22.32
C GLU A 20 1.08 -1.74 23.08
N LEU A 21 1.39 -2.23 24.27
CA LEU A 21 2.62 -1.93 25.01
C LEU A 21 3.56 -3.15 24.92
N ILE A 22 4.67 -2.97 24.22
CA ILE A 22 5.69 -4.00 24.05
C ILE A 22 6.76 -3.80 25.10
N GLU A 23 6.94 -4.78 25.99
CA GLU A 23 8.06 -4.86 26.92
C GLU A 23 9.16 -5.71 26.28
N PHE A 24 10.38 -5.20 26.25
CA PHE A 24 11.51 -5.87 25.64
C PHE A 24 12.82 -5.60 26.40
N THR A 25 13.77 -6.51 26.24
CA THR A 25 15.12 -6.34 26.73
C THR A 25 16.04 -5.98 25.57
N ASP A 26 16.70 -4.82 25.64
CA ASP A 26 17.61 -4.35 24.60
C ASP A 26 18.92 -5.17 24.55
N ALA A 27 19.74 -4.97 23.51
CA ALA A 27 21.00 -5.71 23.33
C ALA A 27 22.00 -5.53 24.47
N ARG A 28 21.82 -4.52 25.34
CA ARG A 28 22.64 -4.25 26.54
C ARG A 28 22.05 -4.86 27.80
N GLY A 29 20.92 -5.59 27.68
CA GLY A 29 20.24 -6.21 28.82
C GLY A 29 19.32 -5.24 29.60
N ILE A 30 19.01 -4.08 29.06
CA ILE A 30 18.17 -3.07 29.72
C ILE A 30 16.71 -3.29 29.32
N LYS A 31 15.81 -3.33 30.29
CA LYS A 31 14.36 -3.39 30.10
C LYS A 31 13.84 -2.09 29.50
N ARG A 32 13.03 -2.21 28.45
CA ARG A 32 12.44 -1.10 27.70
C ARG A 32 10.96 -1.34 27.49
N LYS A 33 10.25 -0.27 27.16
CA LYS A 33 8.84 -0.29 26.75
C LYS A 33 8.68 0.49 25.44
N TRP A 34 7.79 0.00 24.57
CA TRP A 34 7.47 0.62 23.30
C TRP A 34 5.97 0.57 23.06
N GLU A 35 5.39 1.67 22.62
CA GLU A 35 4.00 1.72 22.18
C GLU A 35 3.91 1.40 20.70
N ALA A 36 2.97 0.53 20.34
CA ALA A 36 2.72 0.11 18.96
C ALA A 36 1.23 0.00 18.66
N VAL A 37 0.89 -0.04 17.38
CA VAL A 37 -0.43 -0.43 16.91
C VAL A 37 -0.33 -1.67 16.03
N SER A 38 -1.34 -2.53 16.10
CA SER A 38 -1.45 -3.70 15.23
C SER A 38 -2.89 -3.83 14.69
N ARG A 39 -3.06 -4.55 13.59
CA ARG A 39 -4.40 -4.93 13.11
C ARG A 39 -4.93 -6.08 13.94
N THR A 40 -6.26 -6.14 14.07
CA THR A 40 -6.95 -7.27 14.70
C THR A 40 -6.97 -8.51 13.81
N THR A 41 -6.76 -8.35 12.50
CA THR A 41 -6.63 -9.44 11.52
C THR A 41 -5.16 -9.69 11.21
N ALA A 42 -4.79 -10.97 11.09
CA ALA A 42 -3.47 -11.36 10.62
C ALA A 42 -3.41 -11.16 9.10
N GLY A 43 -2.28 -10.67 8.61
CA GLY A 43 -2.01 -10.45 7.22
C GLY A 43 -1.20 -9.17 7.04
N GLY A 44 -0.60 -9.03 5.90
CA GLY A 44 0.00 -7.79 5.42
C GLY A 44 -0.93 -7.12 4.42
N ALA A 45 -0.37 -6.23 3.63
CA ALA A 45 -1.04 -5.66 2.46
C ALA A 45 -0.23 -5.92 1.19
N ALA A 46 -0.90 -6.07 0.05
CA ALA A 46 -0.29 -6.03 -1.26
C ALA A 46 -0.26 -4.57 -1.74
N LEU A 47 0.91 -4.08 -2.14
CA LEU A 47 1.09 -2.81 -2.84
C LEU A 47 1.26 -3.11 -4.32
N ILE A 48 0.34 -2.66 -5.15
CA ILE A 48 0.33 -2.98 -6.56
C ILE A 48 1.02 -1.87 -7.35
N ILE A 49 2.01 -2.22 -8.18
CA ILE A 49 2.67 -1.29 -9.09
C ILE A 49 2.28 -1.69 -10.52
N PRO A 50 1.11 -1.27 -11.02
CA PRO A 50 0.57 -1.69 -12.30
C PRO A 50 1.07 -0.78 -13.41
N ARG A 51 1.77 -1.37 -14.38
CA ARG A 51 2.26 -0.70 -15.57
C ARG A 51 1.47 -1.12 -16.80
N ILE A 52 0.89 -0.15 -17.47
CA ILE A 52 0.19 -0.36 -18.75
C ILE A 52 1.23 -0.45 -19.87
N VAL A 53 1.16 -1.52 -20.64
CA VAL A 53 2.01 -1.74 -21.82
C VAL A 53 1.17 -1.79 -23.09
N PRO A 54 1.61 -1.26 -24.24
CA PRO A 54 2.93 -0.67 -24.49
C PRO A 54 3.07 0.82 -24.08
N ASP A 55 2.04 1.44 -23.48
CA ASP A 55 1.93 2.89 -23.27
C ASP A 55 2.93 3.44 -22.24
N ASP A 56 3.61 2.57 -21.48
CA ASP A 56 4.53 2.93 -20.38
C ASP A 56 3.89 3.93 -19.40
N ALA A 57 2.69 3.60 -18.94
CA ALA A 57 1.93 4.39 -17.98
C ALA A 57 1.67 3.58 -16.71
N PHE A 58 1.49 4.27 -15.58
CA PHE A 58 1.13 3.66 -14.31
C PHE A 58 -0.30 3.98 -13.92
N ILE A 59 -0.97 3.03 -13.29
CA ILE A 59 -2.29 3.23 -12.69
C ILE A 59 -2.07 3.67 -11.25
N LEU A 60 -2.65 4.81 -10.89
CA LEU A 60 -2.65 5.37 -9.55
C LEU A 60 -4.08 5.55 -9.08
N VAL A 61 -4.27 5.58 -7.77
CA VAL A 61 -5.55 5.84 -7.14
C VAL A 61 -5.45 7.04 -6.21
N ARG A 62 -6.57 7.76 -6.06
CA ARG A 62 -6.72 8.83 -5.07
C ARG A 62 -7.97 8.57 -4.27
N GLN A 63 -7.84 8.52 -2.95
CA GLN A 63 -8.97 8.35 -2.06
C GLN A 63 -8.79 9.18 -0.78
N PHE A 64 -9.89 9.50 -0.13
CA PHE A 64 -9.85 10.18 1.16
C PHE A 64 -9.33 9.22 2.23
N ARG A 65 -8.25 9.62 2.90
CA ARG A 65 -7.67 8.86 4.02
C ARG A 65 -7.96 9.56 5.34
N PRO A 66 -8.95 9.10 6.12
CA PRO A 66 -9.36 9.76 7.37
C PRO A 66 -8.21 10.08 8.32
N PRO A 67 -7.20 9.20 8.54
CA PRO A 67 -6.07 9.54 9.40
C PRO A 67 -5.21 10.69 8.88
N ALA A 68 -5.16 10.90 7.57
CA ALA A 68 -4.46 12.02 6.93
C ALA A 68 -5.32 13.29 6.85
N GLY A 69 -6.64 13.18 7.05
CA GLY A 69 -7.61 14.27 6.96
C GLY A 69 -7.74 14.88 5.56
N LYS A 70 -7.37 14.15 4.51
CA LYS A 70 -7.36 14.64 3.13
C LYS A 70 -7.28 13.49 2.12
N PRO A 71 -7.58 13.74 0.83
CA PRO A 71 -7.28 12.80 -0.23
C PRO A 71 -5.78 12.52 -0.32
N VAL A 72 -5.42 11.28 -0.60
CA VAL A 72 -4.02 10.83 -0.80
C VAL A 72 -3.92 10.14 -2.15
N LEU A 73 -2.90 10.51 -2.93
CA LEU A 73 -2.52 9.83 -4.16
C LEU A 73 -1.54 8.71 -3.83
N GLU A 74 -1.85 7.51 -4.28
CA GLU A 74 -1.11 6.30 -3.95
C GLU A 74 -1.17 5.26 -5.08
N PHE A 75 -0.38 4.21 -4.99
CA PHE A 75 -0.60 3.00 -5.77
C PHE A 75 -1.80 2.24 -5.21
N PRO A 76 -2.55 1.48 -6.04
CA PRO A 76 -3.56 0.56 -5.56
C PRO A 76 -2.98 -0.39 -4.51
N ALA A 77 -3.73 -0.66 -3.45
CA ALA A 77 -3.25 -1.51 -2.37
C ALA A 77 -4.40 -2.02 -1.51
N GLY A 78 -4.38 -3.29 -1.14
CA GLY A 78 -5.36 -3.86 -0.23
C GLY A 78 -4.79 -4.92 0.69
N LEU A 79 -5.61 -5.37 1.62
CA LEU A 79 -5.23 -6.39 2.58
C LEU A 79 -5.14 -7.77 1.90
N ILE A 80 -4.21 -8.57 2.37
CA ILE A 80 -4.09 -9.97 1.98
C ILE A 80 -5.03 -10.77 2.91
N ASP A 81 -6.04 -11.40 2.34
CA ASP A 81 -7.02 -12.17 3.09
C ASP A 81 -6.43 -13.47 3.64
N GLU A 82 -7.13 -14.07 4.62
CA GLU A 82 -6.69 -15.34 5.20
C GLU A 82 -6.65 -16.45 4.14
N GLY A 83 -5.50 -17.06 3.97
CA GLY A 83 -5.26 -18.11 2.96
C GLY A 83 -4.97 -17.61 1.55
N GLU A 84 -4.94 -16.28 1.35
CA GLU A 84 -4.55 -15.65 0.09
C GLU A 84 -3.05 -15.36 0.07
N ASP A 85 -2.41 -15.42 -1.10
CA ASP A 85 -1.07 -14.89 -1.29
C ASP A 85 -1.09 -13.46 -1.84
N ALA A 86 0.03 -12.76 -1.72
CA ALA A 86 0.13 -11.36 -2.14
C ALA A 86 -0.09 -11.16 -3.65
N ALA A 87 0.21 -12.15 -4.47
CA ALA A 87 0.01 -12.06 -5.93
C ALA A 87 -1.49 -12.15 -6.27
N THR A 88 -2.20 -13.04 -5.60
CA THR A 88 -3.66 -13.19 -5.74
C THR A 88 -4.37 -11.94 -5.24
N ALA A 89 -4.02 -11.45 -4.04
CA ALA A 89 -4.55 -10.21 -3.49
C ALA A 89 -4.33 -9.03 -4.45
N ALA A 90 -3.14 -8.92 -5.02
CA ALA A 90 -2.83 -7.83 -5.96
C ALA A 90 -3.72 -7.85 -7.23
N VAL A 91 -4.03 -9.03 -7.77
CA VAL A 91 -4.93 -9.14 -8.94
C VAL A 91 -6.35 -8.76 -8.57
N ARG A 92 -6.85 -9.23 -7.42
CA ARG A 92 -8.19 -8.93 -6.91
C ARG A 92 -8.34 -7.43 -6.66
N GLU A 93 -7.46 -6.84 -5.84
CA GLU A 93 -7.51 -5.43 -5.44
C GLU A 93 -7.36 -4.48 -6.65
N LEU A 94 -6.46 -4.78 -7.60
CA LEU A 94 -6.34 -3.98 -8.82
C LEU A 94 -7.68 -3.94 -9.58
N SER A 95 -8.35 -5.09 -9.68
CA SER A 95 -9.64 -5.19 -10.37
C SER A 95 -10.75 -4.44 -9.62
N GLU A 96 -10.83 -4.59 -8.31
CA GLU A 96 -11.86 -3.97 -7.46
C GLU A 96 -11.71 -2.44 -7.45
N GLU A 97 -10.53 -1.94 -7.13
CA GLU A 97 -10.27 -0.50 -7.01
C GLU A 97 -10.27 0.23 -8.36
N THR A 98 -9.83 -0.42 -9.44
CA THR A 98 -9.53 0.29 -10.68
C THR A 98 -10.26 -0.22 -11.93
N GLY A 99 -10.83 -1.42 -11.86
CA GLY A 99 -11.40 -2.11 -13.02
C GLY A 99 -10.38 -2.69 -13.99
N TYR A 100 -9.10 -2.49 -13.74
CA TYR A 100 -8.02 -3.09 -14.53
C TYR A 100 -7.64 -4.44 -13.96
N THR A 101 -7.25 -5.37 -14.84
CA THR A 101 -6.55 -6.58 -14.46
C THR A 101 -5.23 -6.68 -15.19
N GLY A 102 -4.30 -7.47 -14.67
CA GLY A 102 -2.99 -7.61 -15.28
C GLY A 102 -2.30 -8.90 -14.86
N LYS A 103 -1.16 -9.13 -15.47
CA LYS A 103 -0.28 -10.26 -15.14
C LYS A 103 0.73 -9.81 -14.09
N VAL A 104 0.83 -10.56 -12.99
CA VAL A 104 1.91 -10.38 -12.02
C VAL A 104 3.25 -10.70 -12.69
N THR A 105 4.18 -9.76 -12.63
CA THR A 105 5.53 -9.90 -13.20
C THR A 105 6.58 -10.16 -12.13
N ASN A 106 6.36 -9.62 -10.92
CA ASN A 106 7.22 -9.88 -9.77
C ASN A 106 6.47 -9.66 -8.46
N CYS A 107 6.86 -10.40 -7.43
CA CYS A 107 6.34 -10.26 -6.08
C CYS A 107 7.58 -10.23 -5.16
N LEU A 108 7.83 -9.09 -4.54
CA LEU A 108 8.96 -8.92 -3.63
C LEU A 108 8.64 -9.52 -2.27
N PRO A 109 9.66 -9.84 -1.45
CA PRO A 109 9.42 -10.18 -0.06
C PRO A 109 8.72 -9.03 0.69
N PRO A 110 7.88 -9.35 1.72
CA PRO A 110 7.22 -8.33 2.52
C PRO A 110 8.23 -7.44 3.25
N GLY A 111 8.00 -6.14 3.20
CA GLY A 111 8.75 -5.13 3.93
C GLY A 111 7.91 -4.48 5.02
N ASN A 112 8.53 -3.98 6.09
CA ASN A 112 7.81 -3.25 7.12
C ASN A 112 7.32 -1.89 6.60
N SER A 113 6.05 -1.58 6.81
CA SER A 113 5.41 -0.33 6.39
C SER A 113 5.85 0.85 7.26
N SER A 114 5.79 0.69 8.58
CA SER A 114 6.11 1.73 9.55
C SER A 114 6.71 1.10 10.83
N PRO A 115 7.97 0.60 10.78
CA PRO A 115 8.53 -0.27 11.83
C PRO A 115 8.70 0.42 13.19
N GLY A 116 8.65 1.73 13.26
CA GLY A 116 8.64 2.48 14.52
C GLY A 116 7.27 2.55 15.20
N MET A 117 6.20 2.18 14.52
CA MET A 117 4.84 2.30 15.02
C MET A 117 4.08 0.97 14.95
N SER A 118 4.33 0.15 13.96
CA SER A 118 3.56 -1.05 13.64
C SER A 118 4.45 -2.16 13.13
N GLY A 119 4.07 -3.41 13.41
CA GLY A 119 4.62 -4.60 12.77
C GLY A 119 4.02 -4.91 11.39
N GLU A 120 3.13 -4.07 10.89
CA GLU A 120 2.49 -4.26 9.58
C GLU A 120 3.52 -4.39 8.45
N THR A 121 3.29 -5.36 7.59
CA THR A 121 4.11 -5.58 6.39
C THR A 121 3.35 -5.24 5.12
N VAL A 122 4.09 -4.79 4.12
CA VAL A 122 3.58 -4.53 2.77
C VAL A 122 4.41 -5.31 1.77
N THR A 123 3.76 -6.06 0.90
CA THR A 123 4.38 -6.83 -0.17
C THR A 123 4.23 -6.08 -1.50
N PRO A 124 5.31 -5.53 -2.08
CA PRO A 124 5.25 -4.92 -3.39
C PRO A 124 5.06 -5.96 -4.49
N VAL A 125 4.07 -5.75 -5.35
CA VAL A 125 3.74 -6.61 -6.49
C VAL A 125 3.74 -5.77 -7.75
N THR A 126 4.61 -6.09 -8.72
CA THR A 126 4.58 -5.43 -10.03
C THR A 126 3.69 -6.20 -10.99
N MET A 127 2.91 -5.47 -11.79
CA MET A 127 1.98 -6.06 -12.75
C MET A 127 2.08 -5.36 -14.10
N GLU A 128 1.88 -6.13 -15.18
CA GLU A 128 1.67 -5.60 -16.53
C GLU A 128 0.20 -5.70 -16.91
N VAL A 129 -0.34 -4.58 -17.38
CA VAL A 129 -1.73 -4.41 -17.83
C VAL A 129 -1.71 -4.22 -19.35
N ASP A 130 -2.55 -4.95 -20.09
CA ASP A 130 -2.66 -4.82 -21.55
C ASP A 130 -3.44 -3.56 -21.92
N GLY A 131 -2.73 -2.49 -22.22
CA GLY A 131 -3.32 -1.23 -22.65
C GLY A 131 -4.07 -1.32 -23.99
N THR A 132 -3.68 -2.26 -24.85
CA THR A 132 -4.37 -2.47 -26.13
C THR A 132 -5.78 -2.99 -25.89
N PHE A 133 -5.91 -3.98 -25.00
CA PHE A 133 -7.21 -4.52 -24.62
C PHE A 133 -8.12 -3.43 -24.02
N TYR A 134 -7.58 -2.61 -23.11
CA TYR A 134 -8.39 -1.60 -22.40
C TYR A 134 -8.73 -0.35 -23.22
N ARG A 135 -8.13 -0.13 -24.38
CA ARG A 135 -8.59 0.89 -25.34
C ARG A 135 -9.95 0.56 -25.94
N GLU A 136 -10.24 -0.74 -26.11
CA GLU A 136 -11.51 -1.21 -26.68
C GLU A 136 -12.51 -1.63 -25.59
N ASN A 137 -12.01 -1.97 -24.41
CA ASN A 137 -12.79 -2.46 -23.26
C ASN A 137 -12.53 -1.56 -22.04
N PRO A 138 -13.18 -0.41 -21.91
CA PRO A 138 -12.95 0.50 -20.78
C PRO A 138 -13.10 -0.22 -19.42
N PRO A 139 -12.20 0.01 -18.47
CA PRO A 139 -12.25 -0.66 -17.17
C PRO A 139 -13.47 -0.23 -16.39
N GLN A 140 -14.01 -1.15 -15.60
CA GLN A 140 -15.12 -0.90 -14.70
C GLN A 140 -14.68 -1.30 -13.28
N ALA A 141 -14.49 -0.30 -12.42
CA ALA A 141 -14.15 -0.50 -11.03
C ALA A 141 -15.40 -0.94 -10.23
N HIS A 142 -15.17 -1.76 -9.22
CA HIS A 142 -16.17 -2.21 -8.26
C HIS A 142 -15.62 -2.09 -6.83
N PRO A 143 -15.26 -0.84 -6.39
CA PRO A 143 -14.73 -0.64 -5.05
C PRO A 143 -15.75 -1.04 -3.98
N GLU A 144 -15.28 -1.26 -2.76
CA GLU A 144 -16.17 -1.52 -1.63
C GLU A 144 -17.11 -0.32 -1.38
N GLU A 145 -18.27 -0.57 -0.73
CA GLU A 145 -19.32 0.43 -0.50
C GLU A 145 -18.84 1.70 0.22
N ASN A 146 -17.75 1.58 0.98
CA ASN A 146 -17.17 2.68 1.76
C ASN A 146 -15.95 3.35 1.09
N GLU A 147 -15.65 2.99 -0.16
CA GLU A 147 -14.49 3.48 -0.88
C GLU A 147 -14.90 4.41 -2.03
N GLU A 148 -14.45 5.66 -1.94
CA GLU A 148 -14.53 6.62 -3.04
C GLU A 148 -13.15 6.74 -3.68
N ILE A 149 -12.92 5.99 -4.75
CA ILE A 149 -11.63 5.89 -5.43
C ILE A 149 -11.69 6.57 -6.79
N GLU A 150 -10.75 7.48 -7.02
CA GLU A 150 -10.50 8.08 -8.33
C GLU A 150 -9.27 7.42 -8.96
N VAL A 151 -9.41 6.95 -10.20
CA VAL A 151 -8.34 6.23 -10.92
C VAL A 151 -7.65 7.15 -11.92
N PHE A 152 -6.34 7.12 -11.95
CA PHE A 152 -5.51 7.90 -12.87
C PHE A 152 -4.57 6.97 -13.64
N VAL A 153 -4.52 7.16 -14.96
CA VAL A 153 -3.50 6.55 -15.83
C VAL A 153 -2.49 7.64 -16.17
N VAL A 154 -1.27 7.48 -15.66
CA VAL A 154 -0.23 8.52 -15.76
C VAL A 154 0.97 7.97 -16.51
N PRO A 155 1.33 8.54 -17.69
CA PRO A 155 2.55 8.14 -18.39
C PRO A 155 3.78 8.28 -17.48
N ARG A 156 4.70 7.33 -17.54
CA ARG A 156 5.92 7.31 -16.73
C ARG A 156 6.67 8.64 -16.77
N LYS A 157 6.81 9.23 -17.97
CA LYS A 157 7.50 10.50 -18.17
C LYS A 157 6.85 11.69 -17.45
N ASP A 158 5.54 11.59 -17.15
CA ASP A 158 4.73 12.67 -16.58
C ASP A 158 4.50 12.50 -15.07
N LEU A 159 4.91 11.37 -14.47
CA LEU A 159 4.67 11.05 -13.06
C LEU A 159 5.11 12.14 -12.10
N ALA A 160 6.32 12.65 -12.26
CA ALA A 160 6.87 13.67 -11.36
C ALA A 160 6.07 15.00 -11.44
N ALA A 161 5.69 15.41 -12.65
CA ALA A 161 4.88 16.60 -12.88
C ALA A 161 3.46 16.42 -12.32
N PHE A 162 2.85 15.25 -12.55
CA PHE A 162 1.52 14.91 -12.04
C PHE A 162 1.50 14.94 -10.50
N ILE A 163 2.45 14.30 -9.84
CA ILE A 163 2.57 14.31 -8.38
C ILE A 163 2.74 15.74 -7.84
N SER A 164 3.57 16.56 -8.52
CA SER A 164 3.76 17.96 -8.13
C SER A 164 2.46 18.77 -8.24
N ALA A 165 1.67 18.56 -9.29
CA ALA A 165 0.36 19.19 -9.46
C ALA A 165 -0.64 18.75 -8.39
N GLN A 166 -0.71 17.45 -8.07
CA GLN A 166 -1.56 16.92 -7.00
C GLN A 166 -1.21 17.54 -5.64
N ARG A 167 0.10 17.63 -5.33
CA ARG A 167 0.57 18.27 -4.10
C ARG A 167 0.18 19.76 -4.04
N ALA A 168 0.32 20.49 -5.14
CA ALA A 168 -0.09 21.90 -5.21
C ALA A 168 -1.59 22.09 -5.00
N ALA A 169 -2.40 21.09 -5.36
CA ALA A 169 -3.84 21.05 -5.11
C ALA A 169 -4.20 20.59 -3.67
N GLY A 170 -3.23 20.40 -2.78
CA GLY A 170 -3.46 20.00 -1.39
C GLY A 170 -3.62 18.50 -1.16
N VAL A 171 -3.46 17.66 -2.19
CA VAL A 171 -3.51 16.21 -2.08
C VAL A 171 -2.27 15.68 -1.36
N GLY A 172 -2.46 14.74 -0.44
CA GLY A 172 -1.36 13.99 0.17
C GLY A 172 -0.72 13.06 -0.88
N ILE A 173 0.55 12.77 -0.73
CA ILE A 173 1.26 11.80 -1.58
C ILE A 173 1.80 10.69 -0.68
N ASP A 174 1.45 9.45 -1.00
CA ASP A 174 1.96 8.29 -0.27
C ASP A 174 3.49 8.19 -0.40
N ALA A 175 4.16 7.86 0.69
CA ALA A 175 5.62 7.82 0.74
C ALA A 175 6.21 6.75 -0.19
N LYS A 176 5.50 5.63 -0.38
CA LYS A 176 5.94 4.52 -1.25
C LYS A 176 5.90 4.96 -2.71
N LEU A 177 4.81 5.63 -3.13
CA LEU A 177 4.70 6.23 -4.47
C LEU A 177 5.79 7.28 -4.69
N GLN A 178 6.01 8.16 -3.71
CA GLN A 178 7.03 9.20 -3.82
C GLN A 178 8.44 8.62 -3.95
N THR A 179 8.77 7.59 -3.16
CA THR A 179 10.06 6.90 -3.20
C THR A 179 10.24 6.15 -4.52
N PHE A 180 9.19 5.50 -5.04
CA PHE A 180 9.23 4.85 -6.34
C PHE A 180 9.59 5.83 -7.46
N VAL A 181 8.90 6.97 -7.53
CA VAL A 181 9.15 7.98 -8.56
C VAL A 181 10.55 8.60 -8.43
N LEU A 182 11.04 8.80 -7.21
CA LEU A 182 12.41 9.21 -6.98
C LEU A 182 13.40 8.18 -7.57
N GLY A 183 13.18 6.89 -7.32
CA GLY A 183 14.03 5.81 -7.84
C GLY A 183 14.00 5.65 -9.36
N LEU A 184 12.94 6.08 -10.04
CA LEU A 184 12.88 6.08 -11.51
C LEU A 184 13.79 7.13 -12.17
N ASN A 185 14.22 8.14 -11.41
CA ASN A 185 15.01 9.27 -11.89
C ASN A 185 16.50 9.18 -11.50
N TYR A 186 16.89 8.10 -10.81
CA TYR A 186 18.27 7.73 -10.51
C TYR A 186 18.65 6.48 -11.34
#